data_c10454d0311b63665f60933233957600
#
_entry.id   c10454d0311b63665f60933233957600
#
_cell.length_a   1.000
_cell.length_b   1.000
_cell.length_c   1.000
_cell.angle_alpha   90.00
_cell.angle_beta   90.00
_cell.angle_gamma   90.00
#
_symmetry.space_group_name_H-M   'P 1'
#
loop_
_entity.id
_entity.type
_entity.pdbx_description
1 polymer ?
#
loop_
_entity_poly.entity_id
_entity_poly.type
_entity_poly.pdbx_seq_one_letter_code
_entity_poly.pdbx_strand_id
1 'polypeptide(L)'
;YGEKYNAGVVSGYYESATVWKLTQYEKEYLEQMGIEVLVTRSNINENPDLTARGKMAAGCDLFVSNHTNACGTEVVNRAVAIHFTDRNETLVDDQSREFAAQIAKVIQNTMGVDGYQIYSRLSDNDRDGNGKKDDNYYGVLNGSFLAGVPGVIAEHSFHTNTEACKWL
;
A
#
# COMPACT_ATOMS: atom_id res chain seq x y z
N TYR A 1 -15.09 -2.96 -7.22
CA TYR A 1 -14.84 -1.86 -6.31
C TYR A 1 -15.64 -0.60 -6.67
N GLY A 2 -15.32 0.22 -7.67
CA GLY A 2 -16.00 1.47 -7.94
C GLY A 2 -15.62 2.59 -6.96
N GLU A 3 -16.31 3.74 -7.07
CA GLU A 3 -15.99 4.96 -6.33
C GLU A 3 -16.38 4.91 -4.83
N LYS A 4 -17.30 4.05 -4.45
CA LYS A 4 -17.93 4.06 -3.11
C LYS A 4 -17.60 2.82 -2.29
N TYR A 5 -16.34 2.50 -2.18
CA TYR A 5 -15.86 1.38 -1.36
C TYR A 5 -15.04 1.88 -0.17
N ASN A 6 -15.21 1.25 1.00
CA ASN A 6 -14.62 1.66 2.28
C ASN A 6 -14.92 3.13 2.61
N ALA A 7 -16.15 3.37 3.12
CA ALA A 7 -16.55 4.70 3.57
C ALA A 7 -15.74 5.10 4.84
N GLY A 8 -15.27 6.34 4.85
CA GLY A 8 -14.69 6.92 6.06
C GLY A 8 -15.73 7.53 7.00
N VAL A 9 -15.25 8.08 8.12
CA VAL A 9 -16.13 8.71 9.13
C VAL A 9 -16.71 10.06 8.66
N VAL A 10 -16.10 10.68 7.67
CA VAL A 10 -16.63 11.92 7.06
C VAL A 10 -17.55 11.56 5.89
N SER A 11 -18.75 12.12 5.89
CA SER A 11 -19.72 11.88 4.81
C SER A 11 -19.13 12.25 3.44
N GLY A 12 -19.26 11.33 2.50
CA GLY A 12 -18.74 11.50 1.13
C GLY A 12 -17.30 11.04 0.94
N TYR A 13 -16.59 10.70 2.00
CA TYR A 13 -15.28 10.09 1.88
C TYR A 13 -15.39 8.58 1.57
N TYR A 14 -14.62 8.15 0.58
CA TYR A 14 -14.44 6.73 0.24
C TYR A 14 -12.98 6.45 -0.08
N GLU A 15 -12.38 5.46 0.59
CA GLU A 15 -11.00 5.06 0.32
C GLU A 15 -10.73 4.83 -1.17
N SER A 16 -11.60 4.07 -1.83
CA SER A 16 -11.43 3.72 -3.24
C SER A 16 -11.33 4.92 -4.18
N ALA A 17 -12.13 5.97 -3.94
CA ALA A 17 -12.08 7.21 -4.72
C ALA A 17 -10.82 8.02 -4.41
N THR A 18 -10.49 8.13 -3.12
CA THR A 18 -9.33 8.89 -2.64
C THR A 18 -8.03 8.30 -3.18
N VAL A 19 -7.78 7.00 -2.98
CA VAL A 19 -6.53 6.36 -3.43
C VAL A 19 -6.43 6.27 -4.95
N TRP A 20 -7.57 6.19 -5.67
CA TRP A 20 -7.55 6.29 -7.13
C TRP A 20 -7.06 7.65 -7.60
N LYS A 21 -7.61 8.71 -7.03
CA LYS A 21 -7.21 10.10 -7.33
C LYS A 21 -5.75 10.36 -6.96
N LEU A 22 -5.32 9.92 -5.78
CA LEU A 22 -3.93 10.01 -5.33
C LEU A 22 -2.99 9.34 -6.34
N THR A 23 -3.28 8.10 -6.75
CA THR A 23 -2.46 7.36 -7.72
C THR A 23 -2.35 8.10 -9.07
N GLN A 24 -3.41 8.80 -9.53
CA GLN A 24 -3.33 9.59 -10.75
C GLN A 24 -2.39 10.81 -10.59
N TYR A 25 -2.43 11.48 -9.44
CA TYR A 25 -1.51 12.58 -9.13
C TYR A 25 -0.06 12.09 -9.01
N GLU A 26 0.17 10.98 -8.30
CA GLU A 26 1.50 10.38 -8.19
C GLU A 26 2.06 10.03 -9.57
N LYS A 27 1.26 9.39 -10.42
CA LYS A 27 1.66 9.09 -11.80
C LYS A 27 2.09 10.34 -12.54
N GLU A 28 1.25 11.38 -12.55
CA GLU A 28 1.56 12.63 -13.24
C GLU A 28 2.86 13.26 -12.73
N TYR A 29 3.05 13.33 -11.40
CA TYR A 29 4.24 13.92 -10.79
C TYR A 29 5.52 13.14 -11.08
N LEU A 30 5.47 11.81 -10.95
CA LEU A 30 6.63 10.95 -11.19
C LEU A 30 7.04 10.96 -12.67
N GLU A 31 6.08 10.95 -13.58
CA GLU A 31 6.35 11.05 -15.03
C GLU A 31 6.97 12.40 -15.40
N GLN A 32 6.58 13.51 -14.78
CA GLN A 32 7.23 14.81 -14.95
C GLN A 32 8.69 14.82 -14.47
N MET A 33 9.03 13.94 -13.51
CA MET A 33 10.40 13.72 -13.04
C MET A 33 11.20 12.73 -13.90
N GLY A 34 10.61 12.18 -14.96
CA GLY A 34 11.23 11.19 -15.83
C GLY A 34 11.18 9.76 -15.32
N ILE A 35 10.33 9.47 -14.33
CA ILE A 35 10.11 8.14 -13.79
C ILE A 35 8.96 7.47 -14.55
N GLU A 36 9.19 6.27 -15.07
CA GLU A 36 8.14 5.50 -15.73
C GLU A 36 7.17 4.92 -14.68
N VAL A 37 5.87 5.12 -14.87
CA VAL A 37 4.84 4.68 -13.93
C VAL A 37 3.83 3.74 -14.58
N LEU A 38 3.77 2.52 -14.09
CA LEU A 38 2.77 1.53 -14.46
C LEU A 38 1.66 1.51 -13.40
N VAL A 39 0.42 1.79 -13.81
CA VAL A 39 -0.75 1.69 -12.93
C VAL A 39 -1.45 0.35 -13.15
N THR A 40 -1.74 -0.37 -12.07
CA THR A 40 -2.30 -1.74 -12.13
C THR A 40 -3.79 -1.81 -12.48
N ARG A 41 -4.45 -0.68 -12.64
CA ARG A 41 -5.85 -0.56 -13.08
C ARG A 41 -5.98 0.53 -14.13
N SER A 42 -6.75 0.31 -15.17
CA SER A 42 -7.01 1.31 -16.22
C SER A 42 -8.17 2.25 -15.85
N ASN A 43 -9.02 1.82 -14.93
CA ASN A 43 -10.14 2.63 -14.42
C ASN A 43 -10.54 2.19 -12.99
N ILE A 44 -11.33 3.04 -12.32
CA ILE A 44 -11.73 2.85 -10.92
C ILE A 44 -12.58 1.59 -10.67
N ASN A 45 -13.26 1.07 -11.69
CA ASN A 45 -14.12 -0.11 -11.55
C ASN A 45 -13.39 -1.43 -11.70
N GLU A 46 -12.17 -1.42 -12.21
CA GLU A 46 -11.36 -2.63 -12.30
C GLU A 46 -10.90 -3.11 -10.92
N ASN A 47 -10.92 -4.42 -10.75
CA ASN A 47 -10.48 -5.08 -9.52
C ASN A 47 -9.70 -6.36 -9.87
N PRO A 48 -8.47 -6.23 -10.38
CA PRO A 48 -7.60 -7.37 -10.60
C PRO A 48 -7.37 -8.15 -9.31
N ASP A 49 -7.14 -9.46 -9.43
CA ASP A 49 -6.70 -10.28 -8.30
C ASP A 49 -5.47 -9.69 -7.60
N LEU A 50 -5.39 -9.80 -6.28
CA LEU A 50 -4.35 -9.14 -5.49
C LEU A 50 -2.94 -9.61 -5.88
N THR A 51 -2.74 -10.90 -6.03
CA THR A 51 -1.44 -11.46 -6.43
C THR A 51 -1.11 -11.10 -7.88
N ALA A 52 -2.09 -11.18 -8.78
CA ALA A 52 -1.91 -10.76 -10.17
C ALA A 52 -1.52 -9.28 -10.26
N ARG A 53 -2.13 -8.42 -9.43
CA ARG A 53 -1.81 -6.98 -9.35
C ARG A 53 -0.35 -6.75 -8.97
N GLY A 54 0.15 -7.45 -7.93
CA GLY A 54 1.56 -7.35 -7.54
C GLY A 54 2.50 -7.87 -8.64
N LYS A 55 2.15 -8.95 -9.36
CA LYS A 55 2.95 -9.50 -10.46
C LYS A 55 3.10 -8.54 -11.65
N MET A 56 2.19 -7.60 -11.82
CA MET A 56 2.32 -6.57 -12.87
C MET A 56 3.55 -5.67 -12.68
N ALA A 57 4.16 -5.68 -11.50
CA ALA A 57 5.39 -4.94 -11.21
C ALA A 57 6.65 -5.53 -11.87
N ALA A 58 6.55 -6.67 -12.57
CA ALA A 58 7.72 -7.28 -13.22
C ALA A 58 8.46 -6.27 -14.12
N GLY A 59 9.76 -6.09 -13.84
CA GLY A 59 10.60 -5.11 -14.54
C GLY A 59 10.57 -3.69 -13.98
N CYS A 60 9.78 -3.43 -12.94
CA CYS A 60 9.82 -2.18 -12.18
C CYS A 60 10.83 -2.26 -11.03
N ASP A 61 11.22 -1.12 -10.48
CA ASP A 61 12.13 -1.02 -9.33
C ASP A 61 11.41 -1.09 -7.99
N LEU A 62 10.13 -0.70 -7.93
CA LEU A 62 9.31 -0.66 -6.74
C LEU A 62 7.83 -0.86 -7.06
N PHE A 63 7.13 -1.60 -6.21
CA PHE A 63 5.68 -1.71 -6.20
C PHE A 63 5.11 -0.97 -5.00
N VAL A 64 4.18 -0.01 -5.22
CA VAL A 64 3.45 0.69 -4.17
C VAL A 64 1.96 0.47 -4.32
N SER A 65 1.30 0.07 -3.23
CA SER A 65 -0.15 -0.05 -3.14
C SER A 65 -0.70 1.03 -2.21
N ASN A 66 -1.38 2.03 -2.75
CA ASN A 66 -1.97 3.14 -2.00
C ASN A 66 -3.25 2.73 -1.30
N HIS A 67 -3.34 3.02 0.00
CA HIS A 67 -4.45 2.74 0.87
C HIS A 67 -4.68 3.83 1.92
N THR A 68 -5.82 3.76 2.59
CA THR A 68 -6.07 4.44 3.86
C THR A 68 -6.58 3.42 4.88
N ASN A 69 -5.97 3.41 6.05
CA ASN A 69 -6.20 2.41 7.08
C ASN A 69 -7.53 2.63 7.84
N ALA A 70 -7.95 1.63 8.58
CA ALA A 70 -9.08 1.68 9.50
C ALA A 70 -8.74 1.05 10.84
N CYS A 71 -9.33 1.56 11.92
CA CYS A 71 -9.25 0.94 13.23
C CYS A 71 -10.54 1.20 14.03
N GLY A 72 -10.69 0.53 15.18
CA GLY A 72 -11.88 0.64 16.03
C GLY A 72 -12.01 1.95 16.83
N THR A 73 -11.19 2.97 16.54
CA THR A 73 -11.22 4.26 17.23
C THR A 73 -10.92 5.40 16.25
N GLU A 74 -11.54 6.55 16.50
CA GLU A 74 -11.36 7.76 15.67
C GLU A 74 -10.12 8.60 16.06
N VAL A 75 -9.41 8.24 17.12
CA VAL A 75 -8.26 9.04 17.60
C VAL A 75 -6.95 8.74 16.89
N VAL A 76 -6.86 7.62 16.18
CA VAL A 76 -5.62 7.24 15.52
C VAL A 76 -5.45 8.02 14.23
N ASN A 77 -4.38 8.82 14.17
CA ASN A 77 -3.99 9.59 13.00
C ASN A 77 -2.46 9.53 12.83
N ARG A 78 -1.96 8.62 12.03
CA ARG A 78 -0.53 8.42 11.77
C ARG A 78 -0.29 7.77 10.42
N ALA A 79 0.89 7.98 9.87
CA ALA A 79 1.35 7.25 8.68
C ALA A 79 1.67 5.79 9.01
N VAL A 80 1.33 4.89 8.12
CA VAL A 80 1.70 3.48 8.23
C VAL A 80 2.21 2.98 6.89
N ALA A 81 3.25 2.15 6.89
CA ALA A 81 3.64 1.41 5.71
C ALA A 81 3.84 -0.07 6.05
N ILE A 82 3.35 -0.93 5.18
CA ILE A 82 3.42 -2.38 5.34
C ILE A 82 4.37 -2.90 4.29
N HIS A 83 5.41 -3.60 4.71
CA HIS A 83 6.41 -4.14 3.78
C HIS A 83 6.28 -5.65 3.60
N PHE A 84 6.84 -6.16 2.51
CA PHE A 84 6.96 -7.60 2.31
C PHE A 84 7.86 -8.23 3.37
N THR A 85 7.57 -9.47 3.75
CA THR A 85 8.48 -10.40 4.44
C THR A 85 7.98 -11.84 4.26
N ASP A 86 8.91 -12.76 4.18
CA ASP A 86 8.65 -14.21 4.10
C ASP A 86 9.54 -15.03 5.04
N ARG A 87 10.22 -14.41 6.01
CA ARG A 87 11.21 -14.99 6.92
C ARG A 87 12.52 -15.47 6.29
N ASN A 88 12.70 -15.36 4.99
CA ASN A 88 13.94 -15.78 4.34
C ASN A 88 14.98 -14.66 4.28
N GLU A 89 14.61 -13.45 4.71
CA GLU A 89 15.47 -12.26 4.78
C GLU A 89 16.22 -12.02 3.45
N THR A 90 15.47 -12.04 2.36
CA THR A 90 16.01 -11.80 1.02
C THR A 90 16.33 -10.32 0.81
N LEU A 91 17.07 -10.00 -0.26
CA LEU A 91 17.30 -8.62 -0.65
C LEU A 91 15.99 -7.86 -0.89
N VAL A 92 14.96 -8.53 -1.39
CA VAL A 92 13.62 -7.94 -1.61
C VAL A 92 12.95 -7.57 -0.28
N ASP A 93 13.12 -8.39 0.79
CA ASP A 93 12.65 -8.07 2.15
C ASP A 93 13.31 -6.80 2.67
N ASP A 94 14.64 -6.73 2.59
CA ASP A 94 15.41 -5.58 3.09
C ASP A 94 15.05 -4.29 2.35
N GLN A 95 14.97 -4.35 1.03
CA GLN A 95 14.56 -3.22 0.20
C GLN A 95 13.11 -2.79 0.48
N SER A 96 12.18 -3.75 0.61
CA SER A 96 10.79 -3.46 0.94
C SER A 96 10.67 -2.74 2.28
N ARG A 97 11.44 -3.17 3.29
CA ARG A 97 11.47 -2.54 4.62
C ARG A 97 12.06 -1.13 4.58
N GLU A 98 13.13 -0.92 3.82
CA GLU A 98 13.76 0.38 3.66
C GLU A 98 12.81 1.37 2.96
N PHE A 99 12.21 0.99 1.84
CA PHE A 99 11.21 1.81 1.15
C PHE A 99 10.01 2.11 2.04
N ALA A 100 9.50 1.15 2.81
CA ALA A 100 8.39 1.37 3.73
C ALA A 100 8.72 2.43 4.78
N ALA A 101 9.94 2.40 5.35
CA ALA A 101 10.37 3.40 6.32
C ALA A 101 10.45 4.80 5.71
N GLN A 102 10.98 4.93 4.50
CA GLN A 102 11.07 6.21 3.78
C GLN A 102 9.68 6.74 3.42
N ILE A 103 8.80 5.92 2.84
CA ILE A 103 7.44 6.30 2.46
C ILE A 103 6.64 6.72 3.69
N ALA A 104 6.64 5.94 4.78
CA ALA A 104 5.89 6.27 5.99
C ALA A 104 6.38 7.59 6.61
N LYS A 105 7.69 7.84 6.62
CA LYS A 105 8.28 9.10 7.10
C LYS A 105 7.87 10.29 6.24
N VAL A 106 7.83 10.15 4.93
CA VAL A 106 7.39 11.22 4.02
C VAL A 106 5.91 11.51 4.24
N ILE A 107 5.06 10.48 4.33
CA ILE A 107 3.63 10.65 4.61
C ILE A 107 3.43 11.37 5.95
N GLN A 108 4.12 10.93 7.02
CA GLN A 108 4.09 11.60 8.33
C GLN A 108 4.38 13.09 8.22
N ASN A 109 5.49 13.43 7.56
CA ASN A 109 5.94 14.82 7.45
C ASN A 109 4.95 15.66 6.63
N THR A 110 4.42 15.10 5.54
CA THR A 110 3.49 15.80 4.64
C THR A 110 2.14 16.04 5.30
N MET A 111 1.63 15.06 6.03
CA MET A 111 0.36 15.17 6.76
C MET A 111 0.49 15.91 8.09
N GLY A 112 1.70 16.11 8.61
CA GLY A 112 1.93 16.73 9.91
C GLY A 112 1.38 15.90 11.08
N VAL A 113 1.36 14.56 10.94
CA VAL A 113 0.85 13.65 11.97
C VAL A 113 1.94 13.18 12.93
N ASP A 114 1.55 12.76 14.15
CA ASP A 114 2.47 12.33 15.19
C ASP A 114 2.97 10.90 14.96
N GLY A 115 4.15 10.78 14.38
CA GLY A 115 4.84 9.52 14.22
C GLY A 115 4.37 8.69 13.01
N TYR A 116 5.15 7.67 12.72
CA TYR A 116 4.82 6.66 11.71
C TYR A 116 5.06 5.26 12.25
N GLN A 117 4.51 4.28 11.58
CA GLN A 117 4.73 2.86 11.87
C GLN A 117 5.05 2.11 10.59
N ILE A 118 6.00 1.20 10.69
CA ILE A 118 6.20 0.16 9.67
C ILE A 118 5.97 -1.20 10.30
N TYR A 119 5.39 -2.12 9.56
CA TYR A 119 5.26 -3.51 9.99
C TYR A 119 5.13 -4.44 8.79
N SER A 120 5.22 -5.73 9.06
CA SER A 120 4.92 -6.80 8.13
C SER A 120 4.02 -7.84 8.80
N ARG A 121 3.37 -8.68 8.02
CA ARG A 121 2.52 -9.73 8.56
C ARG A 121 2.67 -11.01 7.75
N LEU A 122 2.93 -12.10 8.45
CA LEU A 122 2.90 -13.43 7.86
C LEU A 122 1.49 -14.00 7.83
N SER A 123 1.23 -14.86 6.89
CA SER A 123 0.01 -15.64 6.77
C SER A 123 0.01 -16.82 7.74
N ASP A 124 -1.15 -17.15 8.28
CA ASP A 124 -1.35 -18.39 9.03
C ASP A 124 -1.53 -19.63 8.11
N ASN A 125 -1.57 -19.40 6.81
CA ASN A 125 -1.73 -20.42 5.79
C ASN A 125 -0.49 -20.51 4.91
N ASP A 126 -0.14 -21.72 4.50
CA ASP A 126 0.78 -21.99 3.42
C ASP A 126 0.09 -21.59 2.10
N ARG A 127 0.60 -20.56 1.43
CA ARG A 127 0.00 -19.99 0.21
C ARG A 127 0.74 -20.41 -1.05
N ASP A 128 2.02 -20.74 -0.93
CA ASP A 128 2.85 -21.19 -2.05
C ASP A 128 2.96 -22.72 -2.17
N GLY A 129 2.44 -23.45 -1.16
CA GLY A 129 2.40 -24.91 -1.15
C GLY A 129 3.72 -25.58 -0.76
N ASN A 130 4.65 -24.85 -0.12
CA ASN A 130 5.96 -25.37 0.29
C ASN A 130 5.93 -26.14 1.62
N GLY A 131 4.76 -26.23 2.27
CA GLY A 131 4.55 -26.91 3.55
C GLY A 131 4.87 -26.06 4.78
N LYS A 132 5.16 -24.76 4.60
CA LYS A 132 5.47 -23.82 5.67
C LYS A 132 4.44 -22.71 5.75
N LYS A 133 4.36 -22.05 6.91
CA LYS A 133 3.51 -20.86 7.15
C LYS A 133 4.40 -19.61 7.25
N ASP A 134 5.13 -19.36 6.19
CA ASP A 134 6.10 -18.27 6.10
C ASP A 134 5.76 -17.23 4.99
N ASP A 135 4.68 -17.45 4.27
CA ASP A 135 4.19 -16.52 3.26
C ASP A 135 3.76 -15.18 3.85
N ASN A 136 3.88 -14.13 3.06
CA ASN A 136 3.31 -12.84 3.42
C ASN A 136 1.78 -12.89 3.44
N TYR A 137 1.16 -12.18 4.38
CA TYR A 137 -0.29 -12.10 4.50
C TYR A 137 -0.95 -11.40 3.30
N TYR A 138 -0.29 -10.39 2.73
CA TYR A 138 -0.85 -9.51 1.71
C TYR A 138 -0.58 -10.04 0.30
N GLY A 139 -1.64 -10.37 -0.44
CA GLY A 139 -1.53 -10.93 -1.78
C GLY A 139 -0.79 -10.02 -2.77
N VAL A 140 -0.96 -8.70 -2.68
CA VAL A 140 -0.25 -7.75 -3.56
C VAL A 140 1.27 -7.77 -3.31
N LEU A 141 1.71 -7.93 -2.06
CA LEU A 141 3.12 -8.02 -1.69
C LEU A 141 3.70 -9.37 -2.11
N ASN A 142 2.96 -10.46 -1.97
CA ASN A 142 3.36 -11.76 -2.54
C ASN A 142 3.52 -11.67 -4.06
N GLY A 143 2.63 -10.98 -4.74
CA GLY A 143 2.71 -10.77 -6.18
C GLY A 143 3.97 -10.02 -6.60
N SER A 144 4.31 -8.92 -5.92
CA SER A 144 5.52 -8.14 -6.21
C SER A 144 6.79 -8.93 -5.91
N PHE A 145 6.83 -9.67 -4.81
CA PHE A 145 7.94 -10.57 -4.49
C PHE A 145 8.15 -11.64 -5.57
N LEU A 146 7.07 -12.28 -6.04
CA LEU A 146 7.15 -13.27 -7.13
C LEU A 146 7.63 -12.65 -8.46
N ALA A 147 7.48 -11.34 -8.63
CA ALA A 147 8.05 -10.57 -9.74
C ALA A 147 9.51 -10.13 -9.50
N GLY A 148 10.08 -10.41 -8.31
CA GLY A 148 11.43 -9.99 -7.92
C GLY A 148 11.53 -8.50 -7.55
N VAL A 149 10.41 -7.87 -7.18
CA VAL A 149 10.31 -6.42 -6.97
C VAL A 149 9.94 -6.12 -5.51
N PRO A 150 10.65 -5.23 -4.82
CA PRO A 150 10.27 -4.78 -3.47
C PRO A 150 8.89 -4.15 -3.47
N GLY A 151 8.09 -4.48 -2.45
CA GLY A 151 6.69 -4.06 -2.36
C GLY A 151 6.33 -3.41 -1.04
N VAL A 152 5.53 -2.34 -1.12
CA VAL A 152 5.02 -1.60 0.03
C VAL A 152 3.53 -1.32 -0.14
N ILE A 153 2.76 -1.47 0.95
CA ILE A 153 1.42 -0.88 1.06
C ILE A 153 1.58 0.42 1.85
N ALA A 154 1.25 1.54 1.23
CA ALA A 154 1.30 2.87 1.82
C ALA A 154 -0.09 3.24 2.37
N GLU A 155 -0.20 3.33 3.68
CA GLU A 155 -1.44 3.70 4.38
C GLU A 155 -1.38 5.18 4.76
N HIS A 156 -2.06 6.00 3.99
CA HIS A 156 -2.12 7.45 4.16
C HIS A 156 -3.06 7.82 5.32
N SER A 157 -2.64 7.49 6.55
CA SER A 157 -3.41 7.60 7.77
C SER A 157 -4.69 6.73 7.80
N PHE A 158 -5.69 7.11 8.58
CA PHE A 158 -6.85 6.29 8.92
C PHE A 158 -8.15 7.00 8.50
N HIS A 159 -8.92 6.40 7.60
CA HIS A 159 -10.22 6.95 7.21
C HIS A 159 -11.30 6.82 8.31
N THR A 160 -10.94 6.21 9.44
CA THR A 160 -11.70 6.25 10.70
C THR A 160 -11.39 7.48 11.56
N ASN A 161 -10.44 8.35 11.15
CA ASN A 161 -10.13 9.61 11.82
C ASN A 161 -10.69 10.78 11.02
N THR A 162 -11.41 11.69 11.69
CA THR A 162 -12.09 12.82 11.05
C THR A 162 -11.10 13.79 10.40
N GLU A 163 -9.98 14.12 11.05
CA GLU A 163 -9.00 15.06 10.51
C GLU A 163 -8.25 14.46 9.32
N ALA A 164 -7.91 13.16 9.39
CA ALA A 164 -7.32 12.45 8.27
C ALA A 164 -8.25 12.47 7.03
N CYS A 165 -9.55 12.17 7.19
CA CYS A 165 -10.51 12.22 6.09
C CYS A 165 -10.67 13.62 5.46
N LYS A 166 -10.52 14.69 6.24
CA LYS A 166 -10.58 16.07 5.71
C LYS A 166 -9.33 16.46 4.97
N TRP A 167 -8.19 15.89 5.37
CA TRP A 167 -6.91 16.15 4.74
C TRP A 167 -6.77 15.35 3.41
N LEU A 168 -7.23 14.13 3.41
CA LEU A 168 -7.21 13.22 2.26
C LEU A 168 -8.30 13.57 1.22
#